data_cdca7e24b1e68b4c54712c531e902e93
#
_entry.id   cdca7e24b1e68b4c54712c531e902e93
#
_cell.length_a   1.000
_cell.length_b   1.000
_cell.length_c   1.000
_cell.angle_alpha   90.00
_cell.angle_beta   90.00
_cell.angle_gamma   90.00
#
_symmetry.space_group_name_H-M   'P 1'
#
loop_
_entity.id
_entity.type
_entity.pdbx_description
1 polymer ?
#
loop_
_entity_poly.entity_id
_entity_poly.type
_entity_poly.pdbx_seq_one_letter_code
_entity_poly.pdbx_strand_id
1 'polypeptide(L)'
;FTIAPTCDGGIVTITGIIGGSFTFNPVPTDGAIINSLTGEVTSATPGDMYSIEYVTNGICPTNTIESFIVNPLPSLVIPTSLEVCDDGTPDGFTMIDLSIKNSEISGGNSNYSITYYLNQMDADIGVNQLAIPYLNISNPQTVYVRGEDINTGCYSTTTLDLVVAQAPVANVPTPLEYCDPDSDGFGEFVLTDADLEITGGVPGISVSYHETLADANNDVNALMSPYNNIVVDTQTVYARVESSTIATDCATIVDLVLIVNPDPQIELDLTPLEACDDDVDGFTQFDLTAAESEVLNGIDPMDVMVTYYETEFNAESSTNAIAVPTSYTNIINPQEVWIRVEYTATGCYKVTNLGLIVNALTVLLQPTELELCDVNNPGYEMEAFTLE
;
A
#
# COMPACT_ATOMS: atom_id res chain seq x y z
N PHE A 1 52.14 -0.03 -49.83
CA PHE A 1 51.68 -0.77 -48.63
C PHE A 1 50.37 -0.18 -48.16
N THR A 2 49.62 -0.92 -47.36
CA THR A 2 48.38 -0.50 -46.66
C THR A 2 48.52 -0.70 -45.19
N ILE A 3 47.79 0.04 -44.38
CA ILE A 3 47.80 -0.04 -42.93
C ILE A 3 46.38 -0.35 -42.45
N ALA A 4 46.21 -1.42 -41.66
CA ALA A 4 44.98 -1.73 -40.95
C ALA A 4 45.12 -1.22 -39.52
N PRO A 5 44.33 -0.21 -39.06
CA PRO A 5 44.39 0.31 -37.73
C PRO A 5 44.01 -0.77 -36.69
N THR A 6 44.72 -0.81 -35.57
CA THR A 6 44.36 -1.57 -34.33
C THR A 6 44.02 -0.61 -33.22
N CYS A 7 43.74 -1.10 -32.02
CA CYS A 7 43.38 -0.30 -30.83
C CYS A 7 44.59 0.39 -30.18
N ASP A 8 45.81 -0.05 -30.52
CA ASP A 8 47.07 0.44 -29.96
C ASP A 8 48.15 0.68 -31.04
N GLY A 9 47.75 0.67 -32.32
CA GLY A 9 48.67 0.90 -33.42
C GLY A 9 48.11 0.55 -34.79
N GLY A 10 48.89 -0.23 -35.59
CA GLY A 10 48.49 -0.61 -36.93
C GLY A 10 49.34 -1.78 -37.51
N ILE A 11 48.69 -2.61 -38.30
CA ILE A 11 49.32 -3.73 -38.98
C ILE A 11 49.52 -3.36 -40.47
N VAL A 12 50.75 -3.42 -40.93
CA VAL A 12 51.17 -3.10 -42.29
C VAL A 12 51.11 -4.33 -43.18
N THR A 13 50.56 -4.14 -44.39
CA THR A 13 50.61 -5.12 -45.48
C THR A 13 51.33 -4.52 -46.65
N ILE A 14 52.47 -5.12 -47.05
CA ILE A 14 53.25 -4.66 -48.22
C ILE A 14 52.58 -5.16 -49.48
N THR A 15 52.18 -4.22 -50.34
CA THR A 15 51.53 -4.50 -51.65
C THR A 15 52.47 -4.31 -52.88
N GLY A 16 53.74 -3.96 -52.63
CA GLY A 16 54.71 -3.67 -53.61
C GLY A 16 56.07 -4.33 -53.45
N ILE A 17 57.20 -3.64 -53.67
CA ILE A 17 58.54 -4.14 -53.51
C ILE A 17 58.82 -4.41 -52.04
N ILE A 18 59.27 -5.62 -51.71
CA ILE A 18 59.63 -6.08 -50.37
C ILE A 18 61.11 -5.80 -50.04
N GLY A 19 61.46 -5.87 -48.75
CA GLY A 19 62.85 -5.78 -48.28
C GLY A 19 63.32 -4.37 -47.93
N GLY A 20 62.45 -3.37 -47.96
CA GLY A 20 62.69 -2.01 -47.46
C GLY A 20 62.63 -1.88 -45.95
N SER A 21 62.68 -0.65 -45.47
CA SER A 21 62.54 -0.34 -44.01
C SER A 21 61.46 0.67 -43.73
N PHE A 22 60.82 0.54 -42.58
CA PHE A 22 59.77 1.39 -42.10
C PHE A 22 60.27 2.33 -41.01
N THR A 23 59.84 3.60 -41.05
CA THR A 23 60.08 4.60 -40.01
C THR A 23 58.87 5.48 -39.85
N PHE A 24 58.71 6.13 -38.67
CA PHE A 24 57.74 7.21 -38.51
C PHE A 24 58.17 8.48 -39.23
N ASN A 25 57.22 9.18 -39.87
CA ASN A 25 57.47 10.48 -40.48
C ASN A 25 56.26 11.43 -40.31
N PRO A 26 56.28 12.36 -39.32
CA PRO A 26 57.31 12.62 -38.30
C PRO A 26 57.38 11.56 -37.22
N VAL A 27 58.49 11.51 -36.45
CA VAL A 27 58.64 10.67 -35.28
C VAL A 27 57.67 11.14 -34.19
N PRO A 28 56.82 10.26 -33.64
CA PRO A 28 55.89 10.61 -32.56
C PRO A 28 56.60 10.83 -31.26
N THR A 29 55.94 11.55 -30.33
CA THR A 29 56.49 11.88 -29.01
C THR A 29 55.81 11.16 -27.85
N ASP A 30 54.81 10.32 -28.16
CA ASP A 30 53.94 9.64 -27.21
C ASP A 30 54.42 8.22 -26.80
N GLY A 31 55.56 7.79 -27.36
CA GLY A 31 56.12 6.47 -27.06
C GLY A 31 55.68 5.36 -28.00
N ALA A 32 54.96 5.67 -29.09
CA ALA A 32 54.63 4.69 -30.13
C ALA A 32 55.90 4.06 -30.72
N ILE A 33 55.85 2.77 -31.02
CA ILE A 33 56.99 1.97 -31.51
C ILE A 33 56.63 1.42 -32.89
N ILE A 34 57.58 1.51 -33.83
CA ILE A 34 57.47 0.88 -35.16
C ILE A 34 58.49 -0.22 -35.32
N ASN A 35 58.08 -1.36 -35.79
CA ASN A 35 58.99 -2.42 -36.23
C ASN A 35 59.54 -2.07 -37.60
N SER A 36 60.84 -1.77 -37.73
CA SER A 36 61.47 -1.32 -38.96
C SER A 36 61.44 -2.35 -40.10
N LEU A 37 61.18 -3.60 -39.85
CA LEU A 37 61.11 -4.68 -40.85
C LEU A 37 59.70 -5.00 -41.31
N THR A 38 58.74 -5.02 -40.34
CA THR A 38 57.34 -5.35 -40.63
C THR A 38 56.47 -4.16 -40.80
N GLY A 39 56.88 -2.98 -40.32
CA GLY A 39 56.04 -1.76 -40.28
C GLY A 39 54.95 -1.77 -39.22
N GLU A 40 54.87 -2.84 -38.42
CA GLU A 40 53.85 -2.93 -37.34
C GLU A 40 54.10 -1.80 -36.31
N VAL A 41 53.01 -1.12 -35.96
CA VAL A 41 53.02 -0.06 -34.96
C VAL A 41 52.33 -0.58 -33.71
N THR A 42 52.93 -0.37 -32.56
CA THR A 42 52.42 -0.72 -31.21
C THR A 42 52.58 0.43 -30.24
N SER A 43 51.86 0.41 -29.13
CA SER A 43 51.93 1.43 -28.08
C SER A 43 51.59 2.85 -28.60
N ALA A 44 50.85 2.95 -29.67
CA ALA A 44 50.34 4.20 -30.19
C ALA A 44 49.10 4.68 -29.45
N THR A 45 48.93 5.99 -29.37
CA THR A 45 47.77 6.57 -28.65
C THR A 45 46.50 6.34 -29.46
N PRO A 46 45.45 5.71 -28.90
CA PRO A 46 44.17 5.51 -29.56
C PRO A 46 43.53 6.84 -30.01
N GLY A 47 43.05 6.89 -31.25
CA GLY A 47 42.42 8.07 -31.85
C GLY A 47 43.41 9.05 -32.49
N ASP A 48 44.73 8.91 -32.30
CA ASP A 48 45.74 9.75 -32.89
C ASP A 48 46.14 9.28 -34.30
N MET A 49 46.63 10.25 -35.11
CA MET A 49 47.05 10.00 -36.46
C MET A 49 48.58 9.82 -36.53
N TYR A 50 49.01 8.76 -37.19
CA TYR A 50 50.42 8.44 -37.41
C TYR A 50 50.69 8.35 -38.93
N SER A 51 51.93 8.72 -39.31
CA SER A 51 52.41 8.56 -40.68
C SER A 51 53.66 7.68 -40.69
N ILE A 52 53.63 6.68 -41.56
CA ILE A 52 54.72 5.73 -41.75
C ILE A 52 55.33 5.93 -43.13
N GLU A 53 56.65 6.02 -43.16
CA GLU A 53 57.44 6.05 -44.40
C GLU A 53 58.08 4.70 -44.64
N TYR A 54 57.87 4.16 -45.82
CA TYR A 54 58.53 2.96 -46.31
C TYR A 54 59.55 3.32 -47.35
N VAL A 55 60.81 2.92 -47.15
CA VAL A 55 61.90 3.16 -48.11
C VAL A 55 62.38 1.83 -48.65
N THR A 56 62.36 1.66 -49.97
CA THR A 56 62.81 0.42 -50.61
C THR A 56 64.34 0.31 -50.58
N ASN A 57 64.87 -0.92 -50.56
CA ASN A 57 66.31 -1.15 -50.69
C ASN A 57 66.74 -1.14 -52.10
N GLY A 58 68.05 -0.77 -52.39
CA GLY A 58 68.65 -0.82 -53.69
C GLY A 58 69.49 0.41 -54.00
N ILE A 59 70.03 0.47 -55.27
CA ILE A 59 70.90 1.58 -55.76
C ILE A 59 70.07 2.86 -55.95
N CYS A 60 68.77 2.72 -56.22
CA CYS A 60 67.82 3.81 -56.40
C CYS A 60 66.60 3.61 -55.50
N PRO A 61 66.70 3.97 -54.24
CA PRO A 61 65.62 3.78 -53.28
C PRO A 61 64.45 4.73 -53.68
N THR A 62 63.23 4.26 -53.48
CA THR A 62 61.98 5.03 -53.48
C THR A 62 61.29 4.99 -52.17
N ASN A 63 60.56 6.03 -51.85
CA ASN A 63 59.80 6.10 -50.60
C ASN A 63 58.30 6.30 -50.86
N THR A 64 57.50 5.85 -49.92
CA THR A 64 56.05 6.08 -49.87
C THR A 64 55.66 6.37 -48.44
N ILE A 65 54.80 7.36 -48.23
CA ILE A 65 54.25 7.70 -46.92
C ILE A 65 52.74 7.38 -46.92
N GLU A 66 52.32 6.65 -45.92
CA GLU A 66 50.92 6.38 -45.67
C GLU A 66 50.56 6.83 -44.23
N SER A 67 49.35 7.39 -44.05
CA SER A 67 48.85 7.85 -42.78
C SER A 67 47.63 7.05 -42.37
N PHE A 68 47.50 6.78 -41.09
CA PHE A 68 46.35 6.10 -40.52
C PHE A 68 46.01 6.70 -39.16
N ILE A 69 44.76 6.50 -38.72
CA ILE A 69 44.30 6.85 -37.37
C ILE A 69 44.16 5.55 -36.58
N VAL A 70 44.80 5.47 -35.44
CA VAL A 70 44.61 4.35 -34.47
C VAL A 70 43.15 4.31 -34.04
N ASN A 71 42.54 3.13 -33.99
CA ASN A 71 41.16 3.00 -33.60
C ASN A 71 40.92 3.59 -32.21
N PRO A 72 39.98 4.50 -32.06
CA PRO A 72 39.69 5.08 -30.76
C PRO A 72 39.08 4.01 -29.80
N LEU A 73 39.37 4.13 -28.52
CA LEU A 73 38.70 3.33 -27.50
C LEU A 73 37.29 3.86 -27.26
N PRO A 74 36.33 2.98 -26.93
CA PRO A 74 34.99 3.40 -26.50
C PRO A 74 35.05 4.37 -25.33
N SER A 75 34.32 5.46 -25.42
CA SER A 75 34.10 6.39 -24.30
C SER A 75 32.91 5.95 -23.52
N LEU A 76 33.13 5.26 -22.39
CA LEU A 76 32.08 4.79 -21.50
C LEU A 76 31.74 5.85 -20.45
N VAL A 77 30.45 5.95 -20.10
CA VAL A 77 29.96 6.74 -18.98
C VAL A 77 30.02 5.87 -17.73
N ILE A 78 30.49 6.46 -16.61
CA ILE A 78 30.37 5.80 -15.31
C ILE A 78 28.89 5.83 -14.91
N PRO A 79 28.22 4.65 -14.80
CA PRO A 79 26.80 4.63 -14.52
C PRO A 79 26.50 4.97 -13.05
N THR A 80 25.29 5.44 -12.81
CA THR A 80 24.72 5.44 -11.46
C THR A 80 24.50 4.02 -10.98
N SER A 81 24.53 3.80 -9.66
CA SER A 81 24.25 2.48 -9.06
C SER A 81 22.92 1.91 -9.58
N LEU A 82 22.88 0.61 -9.82
CA LEU A 82 21.64 -0.09 -10.11
C LEU A 82 21.04 -0.60 -8.82
N GLU A 83 20.00 0.08 -8.36
CA GLU A 83 19.25 -0.32 -7.19
C GLU A 83 18.00 -1.09 -7.64
N VAL A 84 17.75 -2.26 -7.06
CA VAL A 84 16.61 -3.14 -7.35
C VAL A 84 15.99 -3.64 -6.05
N CYS A 85 14.70 -4.02 -6.11
CA CYS A 85 14.03 -4.61 -4.96
C CYS A 85 14.44 -6.07 -4.77
N ASP A 86 14.49 -6.49 -3.50
CA ASP A 86 14.61 -7.91 -3.15
C ASP A 86 13.36 -8.70 -3.61
N ASP A 87 13.51 -9.98 -3.86
CA ASP A 87 12.47 -10.84 -4.48
C ASP A 87 11.39 -11.36 -3.51
N GLY A 88 11.26 -10.73 -2.34
CA GLY A 88 10.30 -11.12 -1.30
C GLY A 88 10.88 -12.04 -0.22
N THR A 89 12.10 -12.53 -0.41
CA THR A 89 12.91 -13.14 0.66
C THR A 89 13.93 -12.10 1.12
N PRO A 90 13.86 -11.56 2.34
CA PRO A 90 14.70 -10.44 2.74
C PRO A 90 16.14 -10.90 3.05
N ASP A 91 16.83 -11.45 2.04
CA ASP A 91 18.19 -11.98 2.16
C ASP A 91 19.26 -11.16 1.41
N GLY A 92 18.82 -10.14 0.65
CA GLY A 92 19.69 -9.27 -0.12
C GLY A 92 20.18 -9.86 -1.44
N PHE A 93 19.53 -10.95 -1.92
CA PHE A 93 19.87 -11.60 -3.17
C PHE A 93 18.67 -11.64 -4.10
N THR A 94 18.86 -11.20 -5.36
CA THR A 94 17.78 -11.18 -6.36
C THR A 94 18.34 -11.29 -7.78
N MET A 95 17.49 -11.63 -8.74
CA MET A 95 17.84 -11.69 -10.17
C MET A 95 17.80 -10.28 -10.77
N ILE A 96 18.96 -9.77 -11.22
CA ILE A 96 19.14 -8.40 -11.69
C ILE A 96 19.30 -8.38 -13.20
N ASP A 97 18.49 -7.58 -13.90
CA ASP A 97 18.68 -7.30 -15.32
C ASP A 97 19.71 -6.17 -15.48
N LEU A 98 20.97 -6.55 -15.68
CA LEU A 98 22.07 -5.62 -15.86
C LEU A 98 21.92 -4.78 -17.15
N SER A 99 21.16 -5.27 -18.14
CA SER A 99 20.99 -4.61 -19.45
C SER A 99 20.29 -3.24 -19.35
N ILE A 100 19.56 -2.98 -18.27
CA ILE A 100 18.93 -1.69 -17.97
C ILE A 100 19.96 -0.53 -18.03
N LYS A 101 21.21 -0.81 -17.65
CA LYS A 101 22.29 0.19 -17.63
C LYS A 101 23.06 0.33 -18.96
N ASN A 102 22.81 -0.52 -19.96
CA ASN A 102 23.56 -0.51 -21.21
C ASN A 102 23.53 0.85 -21.91
N SER A 103 22.37 1.51 -21.96
CA SER A 103 22.23 2.82 -22.64
C SER A 103 22.97 3.93 -21.89
N GLU A 104 22.94 3.92 -20.55
CA GLU A 104 23.69 4.87 -19.72
C GLU A 104 25.17 4.70 -19.91
N ILE A 105 25.67 3.46 -19.81
CA ILE A 105 27.10 3.13 -19.94
C ILE A 105 27.65 3.46 -21.33
N SER A 106 26.89 3.12 -22.38
CA SER A 106 27.32 3.40 -23.76
C SER A 106 27.17 4.87 -24.15
N GLY A 107 26.57 5.72 -23.29
CA GLY A 107 26.19 7.09 -23.66
C GLY A 107 25.20 7.14 -24.82
N GLY A 108 24.40 6.08 -25.01
CA GLY A 108 23.43 5.90 -26.11
C GLY A 108 24.09 5.49 -27.44
N ASN A 109 25.38 5.13 -27.47
CA ASN A 109 26.04 4.68 -28.67
C ASN A 109 25.71 3.21 -28.98
N SER A 110 24.96 2.96 -30.05
CA SER A 110 24.52 1.63 -30.48
C SER A 110 25.63 0.74 -31.05
N ASN A 111 26.83 1.32 -31.36
CA ASN A 111 27.98 0.54 -31.80
C ASN A 111 28.75 -0.08 -30.66
N TYR A 112 28.39 0.22 -29.40
CA TYR A 112 29.06 -0.36 -28.24
C TYR A 112 28.28 -1.57 -27.73
N SER A 113 28.95 -2.73 -27.69
CA SER A 113 28.45 -3.94 -27.04
C SER A 113 28.85 -3.92 -25.56
N ILE A 114 27.86 -3.94 -24.64
CA ILE A 114 28.11 -3.89 -23.19
C ILE A 114 27.99 -5.30 -22.62
N THR A 115 29.01 -5.71 -21.85
CA THR A 115 29.10 -7.01 -21.17
C THR A 115 29.60 -6.84 -19.75
N TYR A 116 29.24 -7.79 -18.87
CA TYR A 116 29.45 -7.68 -17.43
C TYR A 116 30.26 -8.86 -16.89
N TYR A 117 31.10 -8.62 -15.87
CA TYR A 117 32.06 -9.58 -15.33
C TYR A 117 32.21 -9.46 -13.82
N LEU A 118 32.65 -10.53 -13.15
CA LEU A 118 32.88 -10.50 -11.70
C LEU A 118 34.18 -9.80 -11.31
N ASN A 119 35.16 -9.70 -12.21
CA ASN A 119 36.46 -9.10 -11.90
C ASN A 119 37.05 -8.39 -13.14
N GLN A 120 37.99 -7.51 -12.90
CA GLN A 120 38.64 -6.71 -13.93
C GLN A 120 39.38 -7.57 -14.96
N MET A 121 40.06 -8.65 -14.52
CA MET A 121 40.82 -9.49 -15.45
C MET A 121 39.90 -10.15 -16.50
N ASP A 122 38.75 -10.67 -16.08
CA ASP A 122 37.78 -11.27 -17.00
C ASP A 122 37.19 -10.22 -17.96
N ALA A 123 36.95 -9.00 -17.48
CA ALA A 123 36.51 -7.88 -18.32
C ALA A 123 37.56 -7.48 -19.35
N ASP A 124 38.85 -7.42 -18.99
CA ASP A 124 39.95 -7.05 -19.89
C ASP A 124 40.14 -8.07 -21.01
N ILE A 125 40.03 -9.38 -20.68
CA ILE A 125 40.21 -10.44 -21.69
C ILE A 125 38.92 -10.94 -22.34
N GLY A 126 37.72 -10.46 -21.87
CA GLY A 126 36.42 -10.77 -22.45
C GLY A 126 35.95 -12.20 -22.22
N VAL A 127 36.31 -12.82 -21.07
CA VAL A 127 35.92 -14.19 -20.74
C VAL A 127 35.06 -14.23 -19.46
N ASN A 128 34.35 -15.34 -19.23
CA ASN A 128 33.48 -15.54 -18.09
C ASN A 128 32.39 -14.44 -17.90
N GLN A 129 31.81 -14.01 -19.01
CA GLN A 129 30.73 -13.03 -19.00
C GLN A 129 29.58 -13.49 -18.11
N LEU A 130 29.01 -12.57 -17.32
CA LEU A 130 27.81 -12.81 -16.51
C LEU A 130 26.58 -13.02 -17.40
N ALA A 131 25.73 -13.96 -17.00
CA ALA A 131 24.42 -14.12 -17.60
C ALA A 131 23.48 -12.97 -17.23
N ILE A 132 22.54 -12.66 -18.08
CA ILE A 132 21.47 -11.67 -17.81
C ILE A 132 20.13 -12.41 -17.94
N PRO A 133 19.27 -12.38 -16.89
CA PRO A 133 19.47 -11.74 -15.59
C PRO A 133 20.57 -12.43 -14.74
N TYR A 134 21.17 -11.66 -13.84
CA TYR A 134 22.28 -12.07 -12.98
C TYR A 134 21.84 -12.15 -11.52
N LEU A 135 22.11 -13.28 -10.84
CA LEU A 135 21.91 -13.38 -9.38
C LEU A 135 23.14 -12.79 -8.67
N ASN A 136 22.96 -11.71 -7.89
CA ASN A 136 24.04 -11.11 -7.13
C ASN A 136 24.59 -12.10 -6.07
N ILE A 137 25.86 -11.97 -5.71
CA ILE A 137 26.56 -12.85 -4.73
C ILE A 137 26.95 -12.12 -3.44
N SER A 138 26.72 -10.83 -3.39
CA SER A 138 26.83 -9.97 -2.21
C SER A 138 25.94 -8.75 -2.36
N ASN A 139 25.62 -8.08 -1.26
CA ASN A 139 24.86 -6.83 -1.27
C ASN A 139 25.52 -5.82 -0.30
N PRO A 140 26.01 -4.64 -0.80
CA PRO A 140 26.14 -4.27 -2.19
C PRO A 140 27.21 -5.08 -2.94
N GLN A 141 27.18 -5.05 -4.28
CA GLN A 141 28.14 -5.72 -5.15
C GLN A 141 28.60 -4.79 -6.27
N THR A 142 29.90 -4.77 -6.55
CA THR A 142 30.45 -4.13 -7.75
C THR A 142 30.71 -5.18 -8.81
N VAL A 143 30.19 -4.97 -10.04
CA VAL A 143 30.52 -5.74 -11.23
C VAL A 143 31.32 -4.88 -12.20
N TYR A 144 32.17 -5.55 -13.02
CA TYR A 144 33.02 -4.90 -14.00
C TYR A 144 32.34 -4.94 -15.36
N VAL A 145 32.43 -3.83 -16.07
CA VAL A 145 31.75 -3.63 -17.35
C VAL A 145 32.79 -3.46 -18.45
N ARG A 146 32.62 -4.20 -19.55
CA ARG A 146 33.37 -4.02 -20.80
C ARG A 146 32.43 -3.45 -21.87
N GLY A 147 32.82 -2.32 -22.44
CA GLY A 147 32.18 -1.77 -23.63
C GLY A 147 33.11 -1.94 -24.81
N GLU A 148 32.69 -2.68 -25.84
CA GLU A 148 33.46 -3.00 -27.02
C GLU A 148 32.80 -2.39 -28.27
N ASP A 149 33.58 -1.66 -29.10
CA ASP A 149 33.10 -1.20 -30.38
C ASP A 149 33.03 -2.38 -31.36
N ILE A 150 31.80 -2.69 -31.82
CA ILE A 150 31.52 -3.87 -32.65
C ILE A 150 32.21 -3.81 -34.03
N ASN A 151 32.65 -2.61 -34.49
CA ASN A 151 33.29 -2.41 -35.79
C ASN A 151 34.81 -2.60 -35.72
N THR A 152 35.41 -2.22 -34.57
CA THR A 152 36.88 -2.21 -34.43
C THR A 152 37.40 -3.27 -33.47
N GLY A 153 36.53 -3.79 -32.55
CA GLY A 153 36.91 -4.67 -31.48
C GLY A 153 37.67 -3.98 -30.35
N CYS A 154 37.80 -2.64 -30.41
CA CYS A 154 38.43 -1.88 -29.33
C CYS A 154 37.48 -1.77 -28.13
N TYR A 155 38.02 -1.84 -26.90
CA TYR A 155 37.21 -1.82 -25.69
C TYR A 155 37.75 -0.86 -24.63
N SER A 156 36.88 -0.48 -23.75
CA SER A 156 37.18 0.15 -22.46
C SER A 156 36.40 -0.55 -21.36
N THR A 157 36.80 -0.35 -20.11
CA THR A 157 36.16 -0.92 -18.94
C THR A 157 35.73 0.15 -17.95
N THR A 158 34.66 -0.12 -17.23
CA THR A 158 34.16 0.67 -16.10
C THR A 158 33.58 -0.27 -15.06
N THR A 159 32.94 0.26 -14.02
CA THR A 159 32.26 -0.52 -12.98
C THR A 159 30.82 -0.12 -12.84
N LEU A 160 29.99 -1.03 -12.34
CA LEU A 160 28.59 -0.80 -11.97
C LEU A 160 28.37 -1.36 -10.57
N ASP A 161 27.88 -0.51 -9.67
CA ASP A 161 27.48 -0.94 -8.32
C ASP A 161 26.03 -1.40 -8.34
N LEU A 162 25.80 -2.57 -7.77
CA LEU A 162 24.49 -3.20 -7.59
C LEU A 162 24.10 -3.08 -6.12
N VAL A 163 22.87 -2.64 -5.86
CA VAL A 163 22.28 -2.54 -4.53
C VAL A 163 20.91 -3.22 -4.55
N VAL A 164 20.72 -4.18 -3.66
CA VAL A 164 19.42 -4.82 -3.45
C VAL A 164 18.78 -4.16 -2.23
N ALA A 165 17.69 -3.43 -2.45
CA ALA A 165 16.94 -2.74 -1.42
C ALA A 165 15.83 -3.64 -0.89
N GLN A 166 15.65 -3.66 0.42
CA GLN A 166 14.56 -4.40 1.06
C GLN A 166 13.31 -3.52 1.13
N ALA A 167 12.16 -4.08 0.75
CA ALA A 167 10.88 -3.45 0.98
C ALA A 167 10.63 -3.28 2.49
N PRO A 168 9.89 -2.26 2.93
CA PRO A 168 9.55 -2.07 4.32
C PRO A 168 8.80 -3.28 4.88
N VAL A 169 9.02 -3.59 6.16
CA VAL A 169 8.21 -4.60 6.86
C VAL A 169 6.83 -4.00 7.12
N ALA A 170 5.77 -4.71 6.74
CA ALA A 170 4.40 -4.35 7.01
C ALA A 170 3.70 -5.43 7.83
N ASN A 171 2.86 -5.02 8.79
CA ASN A 171 2.03 -5.93 9.55
C ASN A 171 0.64 -6.02 8.91
N VAL A 172 0.01 -7.19 9.00
CA VAL A 172 -1.40 -7.32 8.62
C VAL A 172 -2.24 -6.66 9.71
N PRO A 173 -3.03 -5.63 9.39
CA PRO A 173 -3.84 -4.93 10.39
C PRO A 173 -5.08 -5.73 10.79
N THR A 174 -5.66 -5.36 11.93
CA THR A 174 -7.02 -5.77 12.28
C THR A 174 -8.02 -5.17 11.29
N PRO A 175 -9.15 -5.86 11.01
CA PRO A 175 -10.19 -5.30 10.14
C PRO A 175 -10.70 -3.95 10.66
N LEU A 176 -11.04 -3.04 9.74
CA LEU A 176 -11.82 -1.86 10.07
C LEU A 176 -13.29 -2.23 10.04
N GLU A 177 -14.02 -1.88 11.10
CA GLU A 177 -15.43 -2.21 11.27
C GLU A 177 -16.30 -0.95 11.23
N TYR A 178 -17.46 -1.04 10.60
CA TYR A 178 -18.46 0.01 10.50
C TYR A 178 -19.82 -0.56 10.90
N CYS A 179 -20.57 0.16 11.75
CA CYS A 179 -21.95 -0.19 12.07
C CYS A 179 -22.90 0.47 11.06
N ASP A 180 -23.73 -0.35 10.43
CA ASP A 180 -24.61 0.02 9.34
C ASP A 180 -26.02 0.37 9.84
N PRO A 181 -26.39 1.66 9.91
CA PRO A 181 -27.67 2.09 10.49
C PRO A 181 -28.87 1.84 9.59
N ASP A 182 -28.71 1.67 8.28
CA ASP A 182 -29.78 1.47 7.30
C ASP A 182 -29.77 0.08 6.66
N SER A 183 -28.80 -0.76 7.03
CA SER A 183 -28.68 -2.17 6.64
C SER A 183 -28.59 -2.38 5.14
N ASP A 184 -27.89 -1.47 4.44
CA ASP A 184 -27.63 -1.58 3.00
C ASP A 184 -26.31 -2.29 2.66
N GLY A 185 -25.48 -2.59 3.68
CA GLY A 185 -24.20 -3.28 3.57
C GLY A 185 -23.05 -2.36 3.13
N PHE A 186 -23.24 -1.04 3.18
CA PHE A 186 -22.24 -0.06 2.83
C PHE A 186 -21.90 0.87 3.99
N GLY A 187 -20.64 1.30 4.06
CA GLY A 187 -20.15 2.17 5.13
C GLY A 187 -18.97 3.03 4.70
N GLU A 188 -18.67 4.04 5.49
CA GLU A 188 -17.52 4.93 5.29
C GLU A 188 -16.39 4.54 6.25
N PHE A 189 -15.20 4.24 5.70
CA PHE A 189 -14.03 3.80 6.43
C PHE A 189 -12.92 4.83 6.35
N VAL A 190 -12.36 5.22 7.49
CA VAL A 190 -11.13 6.02 7.55
C VAL A 190 -9.95 5.05 7.42
N LEU A 191 -9.51 4.78 6.17
CA LEU A 191 -8.47 3.79 5.88
C LEU A 191 -7.17 4.05 6.65
N THR A 192 -6.83 5.33 6.86
CA THR A 192 -5.61 5.75 7.58
C THR A 192 -5.60 5.38 9.06
N ASP A 193 -6.72 4.93 9.64
CA ASP A 193 -6.74 4.43 11.02
C ASP A 193 -5.92 3.13 11.16
N ALA A 194 -5.73 2.39 10.05
CA ALA A 194 -4.89 1.20 10.00
C ALA A 194 -3.38 1.51 9.86
N ASP A 195 -2.98 2.74 9.49
CA ASP A 195 -1.59 3.09 9.18
C ASP A 195 -0.62 2.73 10.31
N LEU A 196 -0.99 3.04 11.56
CA LEU A 196 -0.13 2.80 12.71
C LEU A 196 0.13 1.31 12.93
N GLU A 197 -0.89 0.48 12.78
CA GLU A 197 -0.77 -0.97 12.92
C GLU A 197 0.04 -1.57 11.78
N ILE A 198 -0.24 -1.16 10.55
CA ILE A 198 0.47 -1.60 9.34
C ILE A 198 1.96 -1.28 9.43
N THR A 199 2.30 -0.03 9.75
CA THR A 199 3.69 0.45 9.76
C THR A 199 4.45 0.14 11.05
N GLY A 200 3.74 -0.24 12.11
CA GLY A 200 4.32 -0.35 13.46
C GLY A 200 4.86 0.99 13.99
N GLY A 201 4.44 2.13 13.42
CA GLY A 201 4.89 3.46 13.79
C GLY A 201 6.33 3.79 13.35
N VAL A 202 6.90 3.04 12.40
CA VAL A 202 8.25 3.29 11.88
C VAL A 202 8.25 4.59 11.06
N PRO A 203 9.12 5.57 11.38
CA PRO A 203 9.16 6.84 10.66
C PRO A 203 9.71 6.68 9.24
N GLY A 204 9.22 7.52 8.30
CA GLY A 204 9.66 7.50 6.90
C GLY A 204 9.02 6.39 6.06
N ILE A 205 7.98 5.76 6.59
CA ILE A 205 7.13 4.80 5.86
C ILE A 205 5.81 5.48 5.53
N SER A 206 5.33 5.30 4.31
CA SER A 206 4.03 5.75 3.83
C SER A 206 3.15 4.56 3.44
N VAL A 207 1.84 4.75 3.58
CA VAL A 207 0.84 3.75 3.17
C VAL A 207 -0.08 4.40 2.14
N SER A 208 -0.34 3.67 1.07
CA SER A 208 -1.42 3.97 0.11
C SER A 208 -2.36 2.76 0.03
N TYR A 209 -3.62 3.00 -0.28
CA TYR A 209 -4.65 1.97 -0.33
C TYR A 209 -5.19 1.82 -1.74
N HIS A 210 -5.51 0.60 -2.15
CA HIS A 210 -5.95 0.29 -3.52
C HIS A 210 -7.06 -0.75 -3.51
N GLU A 211 -7.99 -0.67 -4.48
CA GLU A 211 -9.09 -1.64 -4.60
C GLU A 211 -8.62 -3.02 -5.06
N THR A 212 -7.56 -3.08 -5.85
CA THR A 212 -7.05 -4.34 -6.39
C THR A 212 -5.57 -4.52 -6.09
N LEU A 213 -5.14 -5.78 -5.95
CA LEU A 213 -3.74 -6.12 -5.82
C LEU A 213 -2.91 -5.65 -7.03
N ALA A 214 -3.52 -5.63 -8.22
CA ALA A 214 -2.85 -5.13 -9.42
C ALA A 214 -2.58 -3.62 -9.36
N ASP A 215 -3.52 -2.83 -8.85
CA ASP A 215 -3.33 -1.39 -8.65
C ASP A 215 -2.28 -1.12 -7.57
N ALA A 216 -2.31 -1.88 -6.48
CA ALA A 216 -1.30 -1.78 -5.42
C ALA A 216 0.11 -2.13 -5.92
N ASN A 217 0.26 -3.17 -6.75
CA ASN A 217 1.55 -3.55 -7.32
C ASN A 217 2.11 -2.51 -8.30
N ASN A 218 1.24 -1.78 -9.00
CA ASN A 218 1.64 -0.79 -9.99
C ASN A 218 1.60 0.66 -9.47
N ASP A 219 1.28 0.86 -8.19
CA ASP A 219 1.11 2.17 -7.56
C ASP A 219 0.20 3.11 -8.39
N VAL A 220 -0.97 2.60 -8.76
CA VAL A 220 -1.97 3.37 -9.52
C VAL A 220 -3.32 3.32 -8.82
N ASN A 221 -4.20 4.28 -9.13
CA ASN A 221 -5.57 4.35 -8.62
C ASN A 221 -5.67 4.27 -7.09
N ALA A 222 -4.79 4.97 -6.38
CA ALA A 222 -4.84 5.02 -4.92
C ALA A 222 -6.19 5.57 -4.43
N LEU A 223 -6.74 4.91 -3.40
CA LEU A 223 -7.99 5.29 -2.76
C LEU A 223 -7.79 6.52 -1.88
N MET A 224 -8.82 7.34 -1.79
CA MET A 224 -8.87 8.44 -0.83
C MET A 224 -9.45 7.95 0.50
N SER A 225 -8.97 8.49 1.61
CA SER A 225 -9.56 8.29 2.92
C SER A 225 -10.32 9.56 3.32
N PRO A 226 -11.60 9.47 3.79
CA PRO A 226 -12.37 8.25 3.97
C PRO A 226 -12.81 7.59 2.64
N TYR A 227 -13.11 6.30 2.69
CA TYR A 227 -13.50 5.45 1.57
C TYR A 227 -14.81 4.72 1.84
N ASN A 228 -15.74 4.72 0.89
CA ASN A 228 -16.94 3.90 0.96
C ASN A 228 -16.68 2.56 0.27
N ASN A 229 -17.00 1.43 0.94
CA ASN A 229 -16.89 0.12 0.32
C ASN A 229 -17.81 0.02 -0.90
N ILE A 230 -17.39 -0.75 -1.89
CA ILE A 230 -18.15 -1.02 -3.13
C ILE A 230 -18.65 -2.46 -3.23
N VAL A 231 -18.23 -3.29 -2.27
CA VAL A 231 -18.68 -4.68 -2.11
C VAL A 231 -19.46 -4.78 -0.81
N VAL A 232 -20.68 -5.31 -0.88
CA VAL A 232 -21.61 -5.43 0.25
C VAL A 232 -20.98 -6.23 1.40
N ASP A 233 -21.18 -5.80 2.62
CA ASP A 233 -20.81 -6.39 3.91
C ASP A 233 -19.32 -6.52 4.17
N THR A 234 -18.57 -7.11 3.26
CA THR A 234 -17.14 -7.33 3.47
C THR A 234 -16.34 -7.07 2.20
N GLN A 235 -15.35 -6.21 2.29
CA GLN A 235 -14.43 -5.92 1.19
C GLN A 235 -12.98 -5.98 1.66
N THR A 236 -12.10 -6.55 0.83
CA THR A 236 -10.65 -6.42 1.02
C THR A 236 -10.11 -5.32 0.12
N VAL A 237 -9.35 -4.41 0.70
CA VAL A 237 -8.50 -3.44 0.01
C VAL A 237 -7.04 -3.73 0.31
N TYR A 238 -6.13 -3.25 -0.53
CA TYR A 238 -4.71 -3.57 -0.46
C TYR A 238 -3.93 -2.34 -0.01
N ALA A 239 -3.24 -2.47 1.12
CA ALA A 239 -2.36 -1.45 1.64
C ALA A 239 -0.94 -1.66 1.09
N ARG A 240 -0.46 -0.71 0.31
CA ARG A 240 0.91 -0.63 -0.23
C ARG A 240 1.76 0.20 0.71
N VAL A 241 2.85 -0.37 1.17
CA VAL A 241 3.75 0.22 2.17
C VAL A 241 5.10 0.49 1.54
N GLU A 242 5.53 1.74 1.56
CA GLU A 242 6.76 2.21 0.94
C GLU A 242 7.66 2.95 1.93
N SER A 243 8.96 2.99 1.62
CA SER A 243 9.93 3.78 2.39
C SER A 243 10.43 4.96 1.57
N SER A 244 10.34 6.16 2.14
CA SER A 244 10.89 7.38 1.53
C SER A 244 12.43 7.41 1.46
N THR A 245 13.12 6.44 2.08
CA THR A 245 14.59 6.36 2.10
C THR A 245 15.16 5.44 1.03
N ILE A 246 14.30 4.70 0.32
CA ILE A 246 14.70 3.81 -0.78
C ILE A 246 14.40 4.52 -2.10
N ALA A 247 15.39 4.57 -2.99
CA ALA A 247 15.27 5.28 -4.27
C ALA A 247 14.47 4.48 -5.31
N THR A 248 14.42 3.16 -5.16
CA THR A 248 13.60 2.26 -6.00
C THR A 248 12.22 2.08 -5.37
N ASP A 249 11.25 1.85 -6.21
CA ASP A 249 9.84 1.61 -5.87
C ASP A 249 9.64 0.22 -5.22
N CYS A 250 10.27 0.00 -4.05
CA CYS A 250 10.13 -1.23 -3.29
C CYS A 250 9.01 -1.10 -2.27
N ALA A 251 7.97 -1.89 -2.42
CA ALA A 251 6.81 -1.87 -1.55
C ALA A 251 6.49 -3.26 -0.99
N THR A 252 5.91 -3.28 0.20
CA THR A 252 5.22 -4.46 0.75
C THR A 252 3.73 -4.21 0.69
N ILE A 253 2.97 -5.22 0.27
CA ILE A 253 1.50 -5.13 0.19
C ILE A 253 0.91 -6.07 1.23
N VAL A 254 -0.06 -5.55 2.00
CA VAL A 254 -0.84 -6.32 2.96
C VAL A 254 -2.33 -6.07 2.74
N ASP A 255 -3.14 -7.06 3.08
CA ASP A 255 -4.59 -6.97 2.99
C ASP A 255 -5.14 -6.17 4.17
N LEU A 256 -6.08 -5.26 3.91
CA LEU A 256 -6.93 -4.61 4.90
C LEU A 256 -8.37 -5.01 4.63
N VAL A 257 -9.00 -5.66 5.61
CA VAL A 257 -10.39 -6.08 5.52
C VAL A 257 -11.29 -4.98 6.07
N LEU A 258 -12.31 -4.61 5.33
CA LEU A 258 -13.38 -3.70 5.71
C LEU A 258 -14.62 -4.55 6.00
N ILE A 259 -15.24 -4.37 7.17
CA ILE A 259 -16.42 -5.13 7.60
C ILE A 259 -17.54 -4.15 7.94
N VAL A 260 -18.68 -4.33 7.30
CA VAL A 260 -19.93 -3.61 7.60
C VAL A 260 -20.80 -4.52 8.45
N ASN A 261 -21.02 -4.14 9.70
CA ASN A 261 -21.82 -4.90 10.67
C ASN A 261 -23.22 -4.29 10.74
N PRO A 262 -24.30 -5.06 10.57
CA PRO A 262 -25.66 -4.52 10.67
C PRO A 262 -25.96 -4.09 12.11
N ASP A 263 -26.70 -3.00 12.27
CA ASP A 263 -27.32 -2.62 13.53
C ASP A 263 -28.42 -3.62 13.96
N PRO A 264 -28.70 -3.76 15.25
CA PRO A 264 -29.81 -4.59 15.73
C PRO A 264 -31.14 -4.12 15.13
N GLN A 265 -31.91 -5.03 14.52
CA GLN A 265 -33.21 -4.74 13.92
C GLN A 265 -34.30 -4.84 15.01
N ILE A 266 -34.40 -3.79 15.84
CA ILE A 266 -35.32 -3.72 16.96
C ILE A 266 -36.68 -3.13 16.57
N GLU A 267 -37.72 -3.34 17.45
CA GLU A 267 -38.97 -2.60 17.34
C GLU A 267 -38.77 -1.17 17.83
N LEU A 268 -39.23 -0.20 17.03
CA LEU A 268 -39.08 1.22 17.32
C LEU A 268 -40.36 1.85 17.91
N ASP A 269 -41.52 1.24 17.71
CA ASP A 269 -42.82 1.76 18.17
C ASP A 269 -43.36 0.88 19.29
N LEU A 270 -42.77 1.06 20.49
CA LEU A 270 -43.04 0.23 21.64
C LEU A 270 -44.35 0.60 22.30
N THR A 271 -45.06 -0.43 22.81
CA THR A 271 -46.24 -0.24 23.64
C THR A 271 -45.85 0.41 24.97
N PRO A 272 -46.40 1.58 25.34
CA PRO A 272 -46.10 2.20 26.63
C PRO A 272 -46.39 1.30 27.82
N LEU A 273 -45.54 1.36 28.82
CA LEU A 273 -45.85 0.71 30.12
C LEU A 273 -46.81 1.60 30.90
N GLU A 274 -47.93 1.01 31.29
CA GLU A 274 -48.97 1.69 32.06
C GLU A 274 -49.04 1.13 33.48
N ALA A 275 -49.20 2.00 34.46
CA ALA A 275 -49.39 1.65 35.86
C ALA A 275 -50.46 2.54 36.53
N CYS A 276 -51.09 2.06 37.59
CA CYS A 276 -52.04 2.84 38.37
C CYS A 276 -51.32 3.67 39.43
N ASP A 277 -51.80 4.89 39.64
CA ASP A 277 -51.42 5.81 40.72
C ASP A 277 -52.16 5.44 41.98
N ASP A 278 -51.52 4.89 42.99
CA ASP A 278 -52.14 4.38 44.20
C ASP A 278 -52.28 5.43 45.32
N ASP A 279 -51.54 6.52 45.28
CA ASP A 279 -51.57 7.61 46.25
C ASP A 279 -51.83 9.01 45.67
N VAL A 280 -52.05 9.09 44.37
CA VAL A 280 -52.44 10.32 43.60
C VAL A 280 -51.30 11.33 43.54
N ASP A 281 -50.04 10.87 43.53
CA ASP A 281 -48.86 11.74 43.43
C ASP A 281 -48.24 11.79 42.02
N GLY A 282 -48.71 10.93 41.09
CA GLY A 282 -48.23 10.85 39.69
C GLY A 282 -46.98 10.02 39.49
N PHE A 283 -46.51 9.30 40.51
CA PHE A 283 -45.30 8.50 40.48
C PHE A 283 -45.56 7.05 40.86
N THR A 284 -44.89 6.11 40.21
CA THR A 284 -44.97 4.69 40.53
C THR A 284 -43.72 3.95 40.04
N GLN A 285 -43.57 2.70 40.45
CA GLN A 285 -42.47 1.85 39.99
C GLN A 285 -42.86 1.07 38.76
N PHE A 286 -41.94 1.06 37.76
CA PHE A 286 -42.04 0.32 36.53
C PHE A 286 -40.94 -0.75 36.45
N ASP A 287 -41.26 -1.91 35.93
CA ASP A 287 -40.28 -2.89 35.45
C ASP A 287 -40.03 -2.62 33.96
N LEU A 288 -38.96 -1.91 33.63
CA LEU A 288 -38.64 -1.54 32.25
C LEU A 288 -38.31 -2.79 31.44
N THR A 289 -37.82 -3.86 32.06
CA THR A 289 -37.48 -5.12 31.35
C THR A 289 -38.70 -5.86 30.82
N ALA A 290 -39.91 -5.47 31.21
CA ALA A 290 -41.15 -6.00 30.65
C ALA A 290 -41.26 -5.69 29.11
N ALA A 291 -40.60 -4.64 28.63
CA ALA A 291 -40.58 -4.29 27.21
C ALA A 291 -39.52 -5.05 26.42
N GLU A 292 -38.61 -5.83 27.04
CA GLU A 292 -37.48 -6.47 26.32
C GLU A 292 -37.94 -7.40 25.20
N SER A 293 -38.98 -8.20 25.43
CA SER A 293 -39.48 -9.11 24.41
C SER A 293 -40.02 -8.40 23.17
N GLU A 294 -40.60 -7.21 23.37
CA GLU A 294 -41.12 -6.38 22.26
C GLU A 294 -40.00 -5.68 21.55
N VAL A 295 -39.10 -5.00 22.27
CA VAL A 295 -37.99 -4.25 21.64
C VAL A 295 -37.05 -5.15 20.87
N LEU A 296 -36.77 -6.36 21.36
CA LEU A 296 -35.86 -7.31 20.69
C LEU A 296 -36.43 -7.86 19.38
N ASN A 297 -37.73 -7.82 19.16
CA ASN A 297 -38.36 -8.19 17.89
C ASN A 297 -37.85 -9.53 17.30
N GLY A 298 -37.57 -10.51 18.18
CA GLY A 298 -37.07 -11.83 17.80
C GLY A 298 -35.56 -12.00 17.80
N ILE A 299 -34.80 -10.97 18.13
CA ILE A 299 -33.34 -11.09 18.39
C ILE A 299 -33.14 -11.96 19.65
N ASP A 300 -32.15 -12.89 19.59
CA ASP A 300 -31.79 -13.70 20.76
C ASP A 300 -31.20 -12.81 21.88
N PRO A 301 -31.77 -12.79 23.08
CA PRO A 301 -31.24 -12.01 24.20
C PRO A 301 -29.78 -12.35 24.56
N MET A 302 -29.28 -13.52 24.14
CA MET A 302 -27.89 -13.93 24.39
C MET A 302 -26.88 -13.20 23.50
N ASP A 303 -27.34 -12.65 22.34
CA ASP A 303 -26.49 -11.99 21.38
C ASP A 303 -26.38 -10.48 21.63
N VAL A 304 -27.22 -9.93 22.52
CA VAL A 304 -27.31 -8.50 22.75
C VAL A 304 -27.21 -8.14 24.24
N MET A 305 -26.84 -6.89 24.47
CA MET A 305 -26.96 -6.23 25.79
C MET A 305 -28.05 -5.15 25.69
N VAL A 306 -29.07 -5.24 26.57
CA VAL A 306 -30.14 -4.24 26.67
C VAL A 306 -29.85 -3.36 27.88
N THR A 307 -29.85 -2.03 27.67
CA THR A 307 -29.59 -1.03 28.70
C THR A 307 -30.63 0.10 28.63
N TYR A 308 -30.93 0.73 29.75
CA TYR A 308 -31.98 1.75 29.87
C TYR A 308 -31.40 3.05 30.37
N TYR A 309 -31.98 4.17 29.88
CA TYR A 309 -31.48 5.54 30.13
C TYR A 309 -32.63 6.52 30.26
N GLU A 310 -32.39 7.61 31.01
CA GLU A 310 -33.40 8.68 31.16
C GLU A 310 -33.44 9.65 29.98
N THR A 311 -32.38 9.65 29.14
CA THR A 311 -32.29 10.56 27.96
C THR A 311 -31.67 9.83 26.76
N GLU A 312 -32.06 10.27 25.56
CA GLU A 312 -31.49 9.81 24.29
C GLU A 312 -29.97 9.97 24.27
N PHE A 313 -29.47 11.13 24.66
CA PHE A 313 -28.03 11.43 24.71
C PHE A 313 -27.25 10.40 25.55
N ASN A 314 -27.81 10.02 26.71
CA ASN A 314 -27.18 9.02 27.58
C ASN A 314 -27.21 7.62 26.92
N ALA A 315 -28.29 7.28 26.22
CA ALA A 315 -28.43 6.02 25.50
C ALA A 315 -27.42 5.94 24.34
N GLU A 316 -27.30 7.00 23.54
CA GLU A 316 -26.35 7.10 22.43
C GLU A 316 -24.90 7.04 22.92
N SER A 317 -24.59 7.72 24.01
CA SER A 317 -23.23 7.76 24.56
C SER A 317 -22.91 6.62 25.53
N SER A 318 -23.85 5.71 25.78
CA SER A 318 -23.74 4.61 26.75
C SER A 318 -23.29 5.09 28.15
N THR A 319 -23.83 6.25 28.61
CA THR A 319 -23.47 6.86 29.89
C THR A 319 -24.67 6.97 30.81
N ASN A 320 -24.47 6.89 32.14
CA ASN A 320 -25.51 7.03 33.16
C ASN A 320 -26.71 6.08 32.98
N ALA A 321 -26.44 4.84 32.68
CA ALA A 321 -27.49 3.81 32.60
C ALA A 321 -28.29 3.69 33.90
N ILE A 322 -29.59 3.43 33.79
CA ILE A 322 -30.48 3.17 34.93
C ILE A 322 -30.00 1.89 35.60
N ALA A 323 -29.59 2.02 36.87
CA ALA A 323 -28.92 0.93 37.58
C ALA A 323 -29.85 -0.25 37.95
N VAL A 324 -31.14 0.00 38.14
CA VAL A 324 -32.15 -1.01 38.54
C VAL A 324 -33.37 -0.88 37.62
N PRO A 325 -33.32 -1.37 36.38
CA PRO A 325 -34.43 -1.24 35.43
C PRO A 325 -35.67 -2.02 35.81
N THR A 326 -35.55 -3.08 36.63
CA THR A 326 -36.66 -3.85 37.13
C THR A 326 -37.52 -3.14 38.23
N SER A 327 -37.05 -1.97 38.70
CA SER A 327 -37.72 -1.18 39.74
C SER A 327 -37.39 0.28 39.59
N TYR A 328 -37.77 0.86 38.47
CA TYR A 328 -37.56 2.25 38.15
C TYR A 328 -38.76 3.11 38.53
N THR A 329 -38.57 4.16 39.31
CA THR A 329 -39.63 5.12 39.62
C THR A 329 -39.56 6.27 38.59
N ASN A 330 -40.70 6.54 37.96
CA ASN A 330 -40.76 7.66 37.01
C ASN A 330 -40.50 9.00 37.73
N ILE A 331 -39.91 9.96 37.00
CA ILE A 331 -39.58 11.30 37.53
C ILE A 331 -40.53 12.38 37.06
N ILE A 332 -41.36 12.08 36.07
CA ILE A 332 -42.39 12.93 35.47
C ILE A 332 -43.48 12.03 34.90
N ASN A 333 -44.70 12.52 34.73
CA ASN A 333 -45.80 11.77 34.12
C ASN A 333 -46.50 12.58 33.02
N PRO A 334 -46.62 12.08 31.78
CA PRO A 334 -45.93 10.89 31.24
C PRO A 334 -44.43 11.11 31.11
N GLN A 335 -43.65 10.02 31.07
CA GLN A 335 -42.21 10.05 30.88
C GLN A 335 -41.83 9.16 29.71
N GLU A 336 -40.74 9.53 29.01
CA GLU A 336 -40.02 8.67 28.08
C GLU A 336 -38.70 8.24 28.72
N VAL A 337 -38.38 6.95 28.62
CA VAL A 337 -37.06 6.38 28.87
C VAL A 337 -36.51 5.78 27.58
N TRP A 338 -35.20 5.69 27.47
CA TRP A 338 -34.52 5.26 26.25
C TRP A 338 -33.91 3.88 26.46
N ILE A 339 -34.05 3.01 25.45
CA ILE A 339 -33.53 1.65 25.44
C ILE A 339 -32.45 1.59 24.38
N ARG A 340 -31.26 1.13 24.79
CA ARG A 340 -30.14 0.80 23.89
C ARG A 340 -30.02 -0.70 23.83
N VAL A 341 -30.09 -1.26 22.62
CA VAL A 341 -29.82 -2.66 22.29
C VAL A 341 -28.53 -2.72 21.52
N GLU A 342 -27.55 -3.44 22.01
CA GLU A 342 -26.20 -3.49 21.45
C GLU A 342 -25.78 -4.93 21.24
N TYR A 343 -25.32 -5.30 20.02
CA TYR A 343 -24.73 -6.61 19.77
C TYR A 343 -23.42 -6.79 20.55
N THR A 344 -23.35 -7.85 21.34
CA THR A 344 -22.16 -8.13 22.17
C THR A 344 -20.92 -8.48 21.35
N ALA A 345 -21.10 -9.00 20.14
CA ALA A 345 -20.03 -9.42 19.25
C ALA A 345 -19.39 -8.24 18.48
N THR A 346 -20.18 -7.25 18.05
CA THR A 346 -19.73 -6.16 17.16
C THR A 346 -19.75 -4.79 17.82
N GLY A 347 -20.51 -4.62 18.92
CA GLY A 347 -20.74 -3.33 19.55
C GLY A 347 -21.71 -2.42 18.80
N CYS A 348 -22.26 -2.87 17.67
CA CYS A 348 -23.25 -2.11 16.91
C CYS A 348 -24.56 -2.06 17.68
N TYR A 349 -25.24 -0.90 17.70
CA TYR A 349 -26.37 -0.68 18.55
C TYR A 349 -27.48 0.12 17.86
N LYS A 350 -28.69 -0.01 18.41
CA LYS A 350 -29.84 0.82 18.07
C LYS A 350 -30.50 1.32 19.33
N VAL A 351 -31.04 2.55 19.26
CA VAL A 351 -31.74 3.20 20.38
C VAL A 351 -33.20 3.42 20.01
N THR A 352 -34.11 3.19 20.95
CA THR A 352 -35.52 3.53 20.83
C THR A 352 -36.03 4.09 22.15
N ASN A 353 -37.24 4.68 22.17
CA ASN A 353 -37.87 5.20 23.37
C ASN A 353 -39.01 4.29 23.88
N LEU A 354 -39.26 4.30 25.17
CA LEU A 354 -40.35 3.59 25.86
C LEU A 354 -41.13 4.59 26.68
N GLY A 355 -42.43 4.73 26.39
CA GLY A 355 -43.33 5.57 27.16
C GLY A 355 -43.69 4.94 28.52
N LEU A 356 -43.71 5.75 29.56
CA LEU A 356 -44.20 5.39 30.92
C LEU A 356 -45.40 6.29 31.24
N ILE A 357 -46.53 5.69 31.55
CA ILE A 357 -47.79 6.38 31.84
C ILE A 357 -48.33 5.94 33.18
N VAL A 358 -48.53 6.88 34.10
CA VAL A 358 -49.18 6.67 35.38
C VAL A 358 -50.63 7.13 35.28
N ASN A 359 -51.58 6.18 35.34
CA ASN A 359 -53.00 6.43 35.23
C ASN A 359 -53.63 6.70 36.58
N ALA A 360 -54.36 7.77 36.74
CA ALA A 360 -55.08 8.08 37.96
C ALA A 360 -56.13 6.99 38.28
N LEU A 361 -56.24 6.60 39.56
CA LEU A 361 -57.28 5.70 39.99
C LEU A 361 -58.66 6.32 39.77
N THR A 362 -59.53 5.54 39.20
CA THR A 362 -60.96 5.91 39.11
C THR A 362 -61.56 5.94 40.52
N VAL A 363 -61.78 7.14 41.03
CA VAL A 363 -62.52 7.29 42.29
C VAL A 363 -63.98 6.92 42.08
N LEU A 364 -64.37 5.78 42.62
CA LEU A 364 -65.81 5.45 42.69
C LEU A 364 -66.45 6.40 43.73
N LEU A 365 -67.21 7.36 43.25
CA LEU A 365 -68.02 8.18 44.13
C LEU A 365 -69.05 7.28 44.78
N GLN A 366 -69.08 7.28 46.10
CA GLN A 366 -70.11 6.58 46.85
C GLN A 366 -71.47 7.22 46.43
N PRO A 367 -72.38 6.45 45.86
CA PRO A 367 -73.67 7.00 45.45
C PRO A 367 -74.38 7.58 46.67
N THR A 368 -74.99 8.75 46.47
CA THR A 368 -75.83 9.36 47.50
C THR A 368 -77.00 8.42 47.80
N GLU A 369 -77.34 8.29 49.06
CA GLU A 369 -78.51 7.52 49.47
C GLU A 369 -79.74 7.95 48.68
N LEU A 370 -80.43 6.98 48.06
CA LEU A 370 -81.66 7.24 47.35
C LEU A 370 -82.78 7.33 48.40
N GLU A 371 -83.29 8.54 48.60
CA GLU A 371 -84.45 8.77 49.48
C GLU A 371 -85.71 8.96 48.57
N LEU A 372 -86.76 8.16 48.91
CA LEU A 372 -88.10 8.32 48.33
C LEU A 372 -89.06 8.55 49.49
N CYS A 373 -90.00 9.50 49.19
CA CYS A 373 -91.09 9.66 50.15
C CYS A 373 -92.17 8.58 49.91
N ASP A 374 -92.59 8.00 51.01
CA ASP A 374 -93.74 7.04 51.02
C ASP A 374 -95.01 7.75 50.71
N VAL A 375 -95.30 7.87 49.34
CA VAL A 375 -96.43 8.70 48.85
C VAL A 375 -97.64 7.89 48.46
N ASN A 376 -97.43 6.64 48.00
CA ASN A 376 -98.48 5.87 47.41
C ASN A 376 -99.23 4.96 48.46
N ASN A 377 -98.64 4.64 49.55
CA ASN A 377 -99.24 3.81 50.55
C ASN A 377 -98.61 4.12 51.94
N PRO A 378 -98.94 5.30 52.54
CA PRO A 378 -98.33 5.77 53.78
C PRO A 378 -98.37 4.75 54.90
N GLY A 379 -97.20 4.44 55.51
CA GLY A 379 -97.03 3.52 56.61
C GLY A 379 -96.52 2.10 56.27
N TYR A 380 -96.38 1.81 54.96
CA TYR A 380 -95.77 0.55 54.50
C TYR A 380 -94.29 0.60 54.29
N GLU A 381 -93.62 1.78 54.20
CA GLU A 381 -92.17 2.00 54.05
C GLU A 381 -91.54 1.23 52.87
N MET A 382 -92.29 0.97 51.82
CA MET A 382 -91.87 0.22 50.65
C MET A 382 -92.18 1.00 49.36
N GLU A 383 -91.17 1.50 48.66
CA GLU A 383 -91.27 2.13 47.38
C GLU A 383 -90.26 1.48 46.39
N ALA A 384 -90.63 1.56 45.06
CA ALA A 384 -89.77 1.00 43.99
C ALA A 384 -88.77 2.00 43.51
N PHE A 385 -87.45 1.66 43.72
CA PHE A 385 -86.37 2.43 43.16
C PHE A 385 -86.05 1.98 41.76
N THR A 386 -85.93 2.92 40.80
CA THR A 386 -85.38 2.64 39.48
C THR A 386 -83.86 2.92 39.54
N LEU A 387 -83.11 1.87 39.40
CA LEU A 387 -81.62 1.96 39.28
C LEU A 387 -81.30 1.97 37.79
N GLU A 388 -80.87 3.12 37.26
CA GLU A 388 -80.40 3.27 35.88
C GLU A 388 -78.87 3.10 35.81
#